data_b8ecef0243c8f2a12ea63f20c41723c0
#
_entry.id   b8ecef0243c8f2a12ea63f20c41723c0
#
_cell.length_a   1.000
_cell.length_b   1.000
_cell.length_c   1.000
_cell.angle_alpha   90.00
_cell.angle_beta   90.00
_cell.angle_gamma   90.00
#
_symmetry.space_group_name_H-M   'P 1'
#
loop_
_entity.id
_entity.type
_entity.pdbx_description
1 polymer ?
#
loop_
_entity_poly.entity_id
_entity_poly.type
_entity_poly.pdbx_seq_one_letter_code
_entity_poly.pdbx_strand_id
1 'polypeptide(L)'
;MTPADPYDVVLGSAARRALAEHLPERVAAAVWAFCDGPLREAPYRVGKPLRAPLNGQYSARRGAYRVRYRTDDHKHLVTVVDVAYRADAYHPGRA
;
A
#
# COMPACT_ATOMS: atom_id res chain seq x y z
N MET A 1 -2.40 -28.92 5.24
CA MET A 1 -2.95 -27.83 4.41
C MET A 1 -1.83 -26.99 3.85
N THR A 2 -1.86 -26.78 2.57
CA THR A 2 -0.85 -25.95 1.93
C THR A 2 -1.22 -24.48 2.08
N PRO A 3 -0.32 -23.66 2.59
CA PRO A 3 -0.63 -22.22 2.66
C PRO A 3 -0.82 -21.66 1.26
N ALA A 4 -1.66 -20.66 1.15
CA ALA A 4 -1.85 -20.00 -0.12
C ALA A 4 -0.53 -19.34 -0.54
N ASP A 5 -0.25 -19.37 -1.83
CA ASP A 5 0.93 -18.72 -2.35
C ASP A 5 0.81 -17.21 -2.12
N PRO A 6 1.92 -16.55 -1.76
CA PRO A 6 1.87 -15.10 -1.64
C PRO A 6 1.61 -14.45 -3.00
N TYR A 7 0.98 -13.30 -2.95
CA TYR A 7 0.75 -12.51 -4.15
C TYR A 7 2.05 -11.85 -4.60
N ASP A 8 2.16 -11.61 -5.88
CA ASP A 8 3.19 -10.70 -6.38
C ASP A 8 2.75 -9.28 -6.09
N VAL A 9 3.68 -8.43 -5.77
CA VAL A 9 3.38 -7.02 -5.50
C VAL A 9 4.16 -6.16 -6.48
N VAL A 10 3.44 -5.27 -7.15
CA VAL A 10 4.07 -4.28 -8.02
C VAL A 10 3.66 -2.90 -7.55
N LEU A 11 4.50 -1.92 -7.84
CA LEU A 11 4.25 -0.54 -7.46
C LEU A 11 3.81 0.25 -8.67
N GLY A 12 2.68 0.93 -8.54
CA GLY A 12 2.27 1.89 -9.55
C GLY A 12 3.20 3.10 -9.53
N SER A 13 3.06 3.96 -10.52
CA SER A 13 3.97 5.10 -10.66
C SER A 13 3.93 6.05 -9.46
N ALA A 14 2.75 6.33 -8.93
CA ALA A 14 2.64 7.22 -7.77
C ALA A 14 3.30 6.61 -6.54
N ALA A 15 3.13 5.31 -6.34
CA ALA A 15 3.73 4.63 -5.20
C ALA A 15 5.26 4.61 -5.33
N ARG A 16 5.77 4.35 -6.53
CA ARG A 16 7.20 4.36 -6.75
C ARG A 16 7.80 5.74 -6.50
N ARG A 17 7.11 6.78 -6.95
CA ARG A 17 7.56 8.14 -6.73
C ARG A 17 7.57 8.49 -5.25
N ALA A 18 6.53 8.08 -4.53
CA ALA A 18 6.47 8.32 -3.10
C ALA A 18 7.66 7.68 -2.39
N LEU A 19 7.94 6.42 -2.70
CA LEU A 19 9.04 5.70 -2.07
C LEU A 19 10.41 6.28 -2.42
N ALA A 20 10.56 6.73 -3.65
CA ALA A 20 11.85 7.24 -4.11
C ALA A 20 12.10 8.69 -3.72
N GLU A 21 11.05 9.52 -3.61
CA GLU A 21 11.24 10.96 -3.54
C GLU A 21 10.55 11.65 -2.37
N HIS A 22 9.48 11.08 -1.83
CA HIS A 22 8.62 11.80 -0.90
C HIS A 22 8.65 11.29 0.53
N LEU A 23 9.08 10.07 0.75
CA LEU A 23 9.06 9.47 2.08
C LEU A 23 10.44 9.53 2.72
N PRO A 24 10.50 9.77 4.04
CA PRO A 24 11.76 9.58 4.73
C PRO A 24 12.26 8.14 4.53
N GLU A 25 13.55 7.98 4.54
CA GLU A 25 14.17 6.68 4.25
C GLU A 25 13.62 5.55 5.14
N ARG A 26 13.50 5.81 6.43
CA ARG A 26 13.00 4.77 7.33
C ARG A 26 11.54 4.45 7.09
N VAL A 27 10.75 5.43 6.64
CA VAL A 27 9.35 5.18 6.31
C VAL A 27 9.27 4.36 5.04
N ALA A 28 10.08 4.69 4.05
CA ALA A 28 10.14 3.92 2.81
C ALA A 28 10.53 2.46 3.10
N ALA A 29 11.50 2.24 3.98
CA ALA A 29 11.90 0.90 4.37
C ALA A 29 10.76 0.13 5.04
N ALA A 30 10.00 0.81 5.90
CA ALA A 30 8.85 0.19 6.56
C ALA A 30 7.76 -0.17 5.56
N VAL A 31 7.50 0.70 4.59
CA VAL A 31 6.53 0.42 3.54
C VAL A 31 6.96 -0.78 2.72
N TRP A 32 8.22 -0.85 2.35
CA TRP A 32 8.74 -2.02 1.63
C TRP A 32 8.55 -3.31 2.42
N ALA A 33 8.87 -3.28 3.72
CA ALA A 33 8.72 -4.46 4.57
C ALA A 33 7.25 -4.90 4.64
N PHE A 34 6.34 -3.94 4.73
CA PHE A 34 4.92 -4.24 4.74
C PHE A 34 4.48 -4.86 3.41
N CYS A 35 4.91 -4.28 2.31
CA CYS A 35 4.54 -4.78 0.98
C CYS A 35 5.13 -6.16 0.71
N ASP A 36 6.34 -6.41 1.17
CA ASP A 36 7.04 -7.67 0.91
C ASP A 36 6.57 -8.80 1.82
N GLY A 37 5.90 -8.48 2.90
CA GLY A 37 5.43 -9.49 3.86
C GLY A 37 3.91 -9.49 3.99
N PRO A 38 3.35 -8.73 4.94
CA PRO A 38 1.92 -8.83 5.25
C PRO A 38 1.01 -8.59 4.05
N LEU A 39 1.35 -7.65 3.18
CA LEU A 39 0.51 -7.34 2.03
C LEU A 39 0.48 -8.50 1.04
N ARG A 40 1.62 -9.12 0.79
CA ARG A 40 1.70 -10.27 -0.12
C ARG A 40 0.95 -11.47 0.43
N GLU A 41 1.01 -11.65 1.73
CA GLU A 41 0.46 -12.83 2.38
C GLU A 41 -1.05 -12.77 2.54
N ALA A 42 -1.59 -11.59 2.84
CA ALA A 42 -2.99 -11.46 3.17
C ALA A 42 -3.56 -10.08 2.78
N PRO A 43 -3.61 -9.78 1.47
CA PRO A 43 -4.04 -8.44 1.03
C PRO A 43 -5.45 -8.07 1.47
N TYR A 44 -6.34 -9.05 1.58
CA TYR A 44 -7.71 -8.76 1.99
C TYR A 44 -7.87 -8.59 3.49
N ARG A 45 -6.89 -9.07 4.25
CA ARG A 45 -6.95 -8.98 5.70
C ARG A 45 -6.32 -7.71 6.24
N VAL A 46 -5.23 -7.27 5.61
CA VAL A 46 -4.43 -6.18 6.17
C VAL A 46 -4.99 -4.79 5.87
N GLY A 47 -5.97 -4.69 4.99
CA GLY A 47 -6.57 -3.42 4.65
C GLY A 47 -8.08 -3.48 4.65
N LYS A 48 -8.71 -2.35 4.40
CA LYS A 48 -10.15 -2.22 4.33
C LYS A 48 -10.56 -1.76 2.95
N PRO A 49 -11.68 -2.28 2.42
CA PRO A 49 -12.15 -1.84 1.13
C PRO A 49 -12.58 -0.38 1.17
N LEU A 50 -12.33 0.32 0.07
CA LEU A 50 -12.72 1.70 -0.07
C LEU A 50 -14.05 1.80 -0.78
N ARG A 51 -14.78 2.88 -0.49
CA ARG A 51 -16.07 3.13 -1.09
C ARG A 51 -15.91 3.83 -2.42
N ALA A 52 -17.00 3.83 -3.21
CA ALA A 52 -17.00 4.55 -4.46
C ALA A 52 -16.56 6.00 -4.24
N PRO A 53 -15.84 6.59 -5.17
CA PRO A 53 -15.49 6.07 -6.50
C PRO A 53 -14.26 5.16 -6.49
N LEU A 54 -13.71 4.82 -5.34
CA LEU A 54 -12.51 4.01 -5.22
C LEU A 54 -12.82 2.54 -4.94
N ASN A 55 -14.05 2.10 -5.24
CA ASN A 55 -14.40 0.70 -5.02
C ASN A 55 -13.50 -0.20 -5.86
N GLY A 56 -13.13 -1.33 -5.28
CA GLY A 56 -12.12 -2.20 -5.88
C GLY A 56 -10.72 -1.97 -5.32
N GLN A 57 -10.55 -0.90 -4.57
CA GLN A 57 -9.27 -0.61 -3.91
C GLN A 57 -9.39 -0.83 -2.42
N TYR A 58 -8.24 -1.01 -1.78
CA TYR A 58 -8.13 -1.22 -0.34
C TYR A 58 -7.13 -0.22 0.23
N SER A 59 -7.28 0.07 1.50
CA SER A 59 -6.35 0.94 2.22
C SER A 59 -5.88 0.25 3.48
N ALA A 60 -4.58 0.15 3.65
CA ALA A 60 -3.97 -0.40 4.85
C ALA A 60 -3.22 0.72 5.57
N ARG A 61 -3.56 0.90 6.84
CA ARG A 61 -2.94 1.94 7.66
C ARG A 61 -1.94 1.29 8.61
N ARG A 62 -0.72 1.79 8.58
CA ARG A 62 0.36 1.28 9.45
C ARG A 62 1.10 2.45 10.06
N GLY A 63 0.83 2.72 11.33
CA GLY A 63 1.50 3.82 12.01
C GLY A 63 1.31 5.14 11.28
N ALA A 64 2.38 5.70 10.79
CA ALA A 64 2.39 7.03 10.20
C ALA A 64 2.12 7.02 8.70
N TYR A 65 1.92 5.86 8.08
CA TYR A 65 1.69 5.82 6.64
C TYR A 65 0.48 4.98 6.31
N ARG A 66 -0.04 5.17 5.09
CA ARG A 66 -1.17 4.44 4.55
C ARG A 66 -0.84 3.99 3.15
N VAL A 67 -1.12 2.73 2.86
CA VAL A 67 -0.89 2.13 1.55
C VAL A 67 -2.23 1.87 0.90
N ARG A 68 -2.42 2.37 -0.30
CA ARG A 68 -3.63 2.11 -1.08
C ARG A 68 -3.27 1.17 -2.21
N TYR A 69 -4.06 0.12 -2.39
CA TYR A 69 -3.73 -0.94 -3.32
C TYR A 69 -4.98 -1.61 -3.86
N ARG A 70 -4.82 -2.37 -4.92
CA ARG A 70 -5.86 -3.21 -5.46
C ARG A 70 -5.29 -4.59 -5.74
N THR A 71 -6.18 -5.59 -5.79
CA THR A 71 -5.79 -6.98 -5.92
C THR A 71 -6.45 -7.58 -7.15
N ASP A 72 -5.68 -8.34 -7.91
CA ASP A 72 -6.17 -9.08 -9.07
C ASP A 72 -5.93 -10.55 -8.79
N ASP A 73 -7.01 -11.28 -8.48
CA ASP A 73 -6.88 -12.69 -8.11
C ASP A 73 -6.55 -13.58 -9.30
N HIS A 74 -6.94 -13.19 -10.49
CA HIS A 74 -6.58 -13.97 -11.68
C HIS A 74 -5.08 -13.96 -11.90
N LYS A 75 -4.45 -12.84 -11.68
CA LYS A 75 -3.01 -12.70 -11.84
C LYS A 75 -2.25 -12.94 -10.55
N HIS A 76 -2.97 -13.14 -9.46
CA HIS A 76 -2.38 -13.27 -8.14
C HIS A 76 -1.44 -12.11 -7.84
N LEU A 77 -1.94 -10.91 -8.09
CA LEU A 77 -1.13 -9.69 -8.12
C LEU A 77 -1.76 -8.59 -7.30
N VAL A 78 -0.94 -7.92 -6.50
CA VAL A 78 -1.34 -6.72 -5.78
C VAL A 78 -0.62 -5.54 -6.41
N THR A 79 -1.35 -4.51 -6.78
CA THR A 79 -0.78 -3.28 -7.31
C THR A 79 -0.92 -2.20 -6.23
N VAL A 80 0.21 -1.69 -5.77
CA VAL A 80 0.21 -0.58 -4.81
C VAL A 80 0.02 0.70 -5.63
N VAL A 81 -1.12 1.35 -5.39
CA VAL A 81 -1.50 2.52 -6.17
C VAL A 81 -0.83 3.78 -5.64
N ASP A 82 -0.78 3.90 -4.33
CA ASP A 82 -0.25 5.11 -3.72
C ASP A 82 0.15 4.84 -2.27
N VAL A 83 1.04 5.69 -1.76
CA VAL A 83 1.45 5.66 -0.36
C VAL A 83 1.37 7.07 0.17
N ALA A 84 0.62 7.25 1.24
CA ALA A 84 0.49 8.55 1.90
C ALA A 84 1.19 8.49 3.25
N TYR A 85 1.93 9.53 3.56
CA TYR A 85 2.64 9.64 4.82
C TYR A 85 1.93 10.66 5.70
N ARG A 86 1.71 10.29 6.94
CA ARG A 86 0.94 11.09 7.87
C ARG A 86 1.42 12.53 8.01
N ALA A 87 2.73 12.72 8.03
CA ALA A 87 3.28 14.06 8.17
C ALA A 87 2.84 14.97 7.04
N ASP A 88 2.78 14.44 5.82
CA ASP A 88 2.30 15.21 4.68
C ASP A 88 0.81 15.52 4.80
N ALA A 89 0.06 14.54 5.27
CA ALA A 89 -1.38 14.71 5.43
C ALA A 89 -1.72 15.75 6.48
N TYR A 90 -0.83 15.95 7.44
CA TYR A 90 -1.06 16.89 8.50
C TYR A 90 -0.64 18.31 8.19
N HIS A 91 -0.19 18.55 6.98
CA HIS A 91 0.18 19.90 6.57
C HIS A 91 -0.65 20.41 5.41
N PRO A 92 -1.95 20.11 5.39
CA PRO A 92 -2.75 20.47 4.22
C PRO A 92 -2.87 21.98 4.03
N GLY A 93 -2.96 22.71 5.09
CA GLY A 93 -3.08 24.14 4.99
C GLY A 93 -1.76 24.86 5.06
N ARG A 94 -0.72 24.13 5.13
CA ARG A 94 0.57 24.73 5.25
C ARG A 94 1.08 25.15 3.88
N ALA A 95 1.31 26.34 3.77
CA ALA A 95 1.86 26.83 2.52
C ALA A 95 3.29 26.34 2.40
#